data_83fceab89d10bb8900751ed21094e2a0
#
_entry.id   83fceab89d10bb8900751ed21094e2a0
#
_cell.length_a   1.000
_cell.length_b   1.000
_cell.length_c   1.000
_cell.angle_alpha   90.00
_cell.angle_beta   90.00
_cell.angle_gamma   90.00
#
_symmetry.space_group_name_H-M   'P 1'
#
loop_
_entity.id
_entity.type
_entity.pdbx_description
1 polymer ?
#
loop_
_entity_poly.entity_id
_entity_poly.type
_entity_poly.pdbx_seq_one_letter_code
_entity_poly.pdbx_strand_id
1 'polypeptide(L)'
;YIMFKSVFCDIIFAMNRKIDYKINENDTGKTVEGFLKEHGYTHQVLVRLKQTDHGILRNGIWAYTNERLCKNDLITVQIVENECSDNIAPVNLPLDIAYEDDDIIVINKPFDMPAHPSAGNHDNTLANALMYYYGSQNKPFVYRCINRLDRDTTGLTIVAKHALAGGILGNAVAKRAIHRTYYAVCSGCTP
;
A
#
# COMPACT_ATOMS: atom_id res chain seq x y z
N TYR A 1 19.16 19.76 -17.75
CA TYR A 1 17.97 19.23 -17.02
C TYR A 1 17.49 17.87 -17.58
N ILE A 2 18.41 17.03 -18.00
CA ILE A 2 18.10 15.66 -18.48
C ILE A 2 19.29 14.80 -18.07
N MET A 3 19.37 14.32 -16.84
CA MET A 3 20.35 13.26 -16.47
C MET A 3 20.20 12.69 -15.04
N PHE A 4 18.96 12.51 -14.56
CA PHE A 4 18.76 11.77 -13.30
C PHE A 4 17.85 10.53 -13.42
N LYS A 5 17.47 10.14 -14.65
CA LYS A 5 16.59 8.97 -14.89
C LYS A 5 17.34 7.62 -15.02
N SER A 6 18.67 7.60 -14.93
CA SER A 6 19.42 6.44 -15.44
C SER A 6 20.25 5.65 -14.41
N VAL A 7 20.31 6.01 -13.14
CA VAL A 7 21.28 5.35 -12.23
C VAL A 7 20.62 4.47 -11.15
N PHE A 8 19.31 4.60 -10.90
CA PHE A 8 18.62 3.80 -9.86
C PHE A 8 17.73 2.68 -10.40
N CYS A 9 17.64 2.49 -11.72
CA CYS A 9 16.66 1.56 -12.32
C CYS A 9 17.20 0.16 -12.64
N ASP A 10 18.47 -0.14 -12.50
CA ASP A 10 19.06 -1.36 -13.08
C ASP A 10 19.17 -2.57 -12.14
N ILE A 11 18.79 -2.45 -10.85
CA ILE A 11 18.68 -3.60 -9.92
C ILE A 11 17.56 -3.32 -8.90
N ILE A 12 16.33 -3.13 -9.36
CA ILE A 12 15.19 -3.05 -8.45
C ILE A 12 14.63 -4.46 -8.25
N PHE A 13 14.80 -5.00 -7.06
CA PHE A 13 14.14 -6.25 -6.68
C PHE A 13 12.64 -5.95 -6.49
N ALA A 14 11.78 -6.54 -7.32
CA ALA A 14 10.33 -6.43 -7.16
C ALA A 14 9.91 -6.77 -5.72
N MET A 15 9.04 -5.96 -5.13
CA MET A 15 8.38 -6.35 -3.88
C MET A 15 7.33 -7.40 -4.20
N ASN A 16 7.53 -8.61 -3.67
CA ASN A 16 6.64 -9.73 -3.86
C ASN A 16 5.92 -10.05 -2.55
N ARG A 17 4.59 -10.05 -2.58
CA ARG A 17 3.75 -10.49 -1.47
C ARG A 17 2.93 -11.70 -1.91
N LYS A 18 3.18 -12.84 -1.29
CA LYS A 18 2.42 -14.08 -1.51
C LYS A 18 1.39 -14.24 -0.39
N ILE A 19 0.13 -14.50 -0.77
CA ILE A 19 -0.97 -14.73 0.17
C ILE A 19 -1.67 -16.01 -0.23
N ASP A 20 -1.82 -16.93 0.73
CA ASP A 20 -2.45 -18.23 0.53
C ASP A 20 -3.79 -18.28 1.27
N TYR A 21 -4.84 -18.72 0.58
CA TYR A 21 -6.19 -18.91 1.10
C TYR A 21 -6.61 -20.37 0.96
N LYS A 22 -6.91 -21.04 2.06
CA LYS A 22 -7.53 -22.36 2.03
C LYS A 22 -9.05 -22.21 1.98
N ILE A 23 -9.67 -22.76 0.93
CA ILE A 23 -11.11 -22.66 0.70
C ILE A 23 -11.88 -23.58 1.65
N ASN A 24 -12.80 -22.98 2.37
CA ASN A 24 -13.68 -23.67 3.31
C ASN A 24 -15.05 -24.00 2.66
N GLU A 25 -15.95 -24.62 3.43
CA GLU A 25 -17.28 -25.00 2.98
C GLU A 25 -18.13 -23.79 2.51
N ASN A 26 -18.03 -22.66 3.22
CA ASN A 26 -18.83 -21.46 2.94
C ASN A 26 -18.40 -20.73 1.66
N ASP A 27 -17.20 -21.02 1.17
CA ASP A 27 -16.63 -20.41 -0.04
C ASP A 27 -16.77 -21.31 -1.26
N THR A 28 -17.23 -22.56 -1.06
CA THR A 28 -17.44 -23.52 -2.14
C THR A 28 -18.50 -23.02 -3.12
N GLY A 29 -18.23 -23.11 -4.42
CA GLY A 29 -19.09 -22.67 -5.50
C GLY A 29 -19.00 -21.18 -5.86
N LYS A 30 -18.35 -20.34 -5.03
CA LYS A 30 -18.01 -18.96 -5.42
C LYS A 30 -17.02 -18.97 -6.58
N THR A 31 -17.05 -17.95 -7.41
CA THR A 31 -15.97 -17.73 -8.37
C THR A 31 -14.71 -17.22 -7.67
N VAL A 32 -13.54 -17.47 -8.24
CA VAL A 32 -12.25 -16.91 -7.75
C VAL A 32 -12.36 -15.39 -7.60
N GLU A 33 -12.95 -14.70 -8.60
CA GLU A 33 -13.16 -13.24 -8.54
C GLU A 33 -14.07 -12.83 -7.38
N GLY A 34 -15.20 -13.53 -7.20
CA GLY A 34 -16.15 -13.24 -6.12
C GLY A 34 -15.49 -13.40 -4.75
N PHE A 35 -14.77 -14.50 -4.55
CA PHE A 35 -14.03 -14.77 -3.32
C PHE A 35 -12.98 -13.68 -3.03
N LEU A 36 -12.16 -13.31 -4.01
CA LEU A 36 -11.13 -12.29 -3.83
C LEU A 36 -11.74 -10.90 -3.56
N LYS A 37 -12.87 -10.55 -4.20
CA LYS A 37 -13.59 -9.30 -3.90
C LYS A 37 -14.08 -9.23 -2.46
N GLU A 38 -14.59 -10.32 -1.91
CA GLU A 38 -14.98 -10.40 -0.49
C GLU A 38 -13.78 -10.21 0.45
N HIS A 39 -12.58 -10.60 0.01
CA HIS A 39 -11.32 -10.39 0.73
C HIS A 39 -10.65 -9.02 0.47
N GLY A 40 -11.40 -8.07 -0.11
CA GLY A 40 -10.95 -6.69 -0.28
C GLY A 40 -10.16 -6.39 -1.54
N TYR A 41 -10.07 -7.36 -2.48
CA TYR A 41 -9.41 -7.12 -3.78
C TYR A 41 -10.28 -6.20 -4.63
N THR A 42 -9.76 -5.02 -4.94
CA THR A 42 -10.44 -4.07 -5.84
C THR A 42 -10.35 -4.56 -7.29
N HIS A 43 -11.23 -4.02 -8.15
CA HIS A 43 -11.18 -4.31 -9.57
C HIS A 43 -9.79 -4.06 -10.19
N GLN A 44 -9.14 -2.96 -9.83
CA GLN A 44 -7.80 -2.63 -10.33
C GLN A 44 -6.75 -3.67 -9.90
N VAL A 45 -6.80 -4.12 -8.64
CA VAL A 45 -5.90 -5.18 -8.15
C VAL A 45 -6.13 -6.48 -8.92
N LEU A 46 -7.39 -6.87 -9.15
CA LEU A 46 -7.73 -8.08 -9.92
C LEU A 46 -7.26 -8.00 -11.38
N VAL A 47 -7.37 -6.82 -12.01
CA VAL A 47 -6.84 -6.60 -13.38
C VAL A 47 -5.33 -6.80 -13.40
N ARG A 48 -4.58 -6.23 -12.45
CA ARG A 48 -3.12 -6.42 -12.34
C ARG A 48 -2.77 -7.89 -12.14
N LEU A 49 -3.46 -8.59 -11.24
CA LEU A 49 -3.22 -10.02 -10.97
C LEU A 49 -3.43 -10.89 -12.22
N LYS A 50 -4.43 -10.58 -13.05
CA LYS A 50 -4.66 -11.28 -14.32
C LYS A 50 -3.53 -11.07 -15.34
N GLN A 51 -2.80 -9.97 -15.24
CA GLN A 51 -1.67 -9.61 -16.12
C GLN A 51 -0.32 -10.05 -15.54
N THR A 52 -0.27 -10.42 -14.26
CA THR A 52 0.94 -10.90 -13.59
C THR A 52 1.10 -12.39 -13.85
N ASP A 53 2.29 -12.81 -14.28
CA ASP A 53 2.60 -14.22 -14.42
C ASP A 53 2.45 -14.93 -13.06
N HIS A 54 1.69 -16.02 -13.04
CA HIS A 54 1.31 -16.72 -11.80
C HIS A 54 0.63 -15.84 -10.74
N GLY A 55 -0.01 -14.74 -11.11
CA GLY A 55 -0.65 -13.81 -10.21
C GLY A 55 -1.77 -14.41 -9.37
N ILE A 56 -2.52 -15.39 -9.93
CA ILE A 56 -3.52 -16.17 -9.19
C ILE A 56 -3.33 -17.66 -9.54
N LEU A 57 -3.07 -18.46 -8.51
CA LEU A 57 -2.95 -19.91 -8.66
C LEU A 57 -4.04 -20.61 -7.83
N ARG A 58 -4.56 -21.71 -8.38
CA ARG A 58 -5.41 -22.67 -7.68
C ARG A 58 -4.68 -24.02 -7.63
N ASN A 59 -4.37 -24.48 -6.45
CA ASN A 59 -3.62 -25.74 -6.25
C ASN A 59 -2.29 -25.76 -7.03
N GLY A 60 -1.63 -24.58 -7.13
CA GLY A 60 -0.35 -24.43 -7.84
C GLY A 60 -0.46 -24.24 -9.36
N ILE A 61 -1.66 -24.26 -9.94
CA ILE A 61 -1.91 -24.07 -11.38
C ILE A 61 -2.55 -22.71 -11.60
N TRP A 62 -2.20 -22.02 -12.69
CA TRP A 62 -2.83 -20.75 -13.07
C TRP A 62 -4.36 -20.88 -13.09
N ALA A 63 -5.04 -19.98 -12.38
CA ALA A 63 -6.49 -19.99 -12.27
C ALA A 63 -7.13 -18.82 -13.03
N TYR A 64 -8.22 -19.11 -13.74
CA TYR A 64 -9.07 -18.07 -14.27
C TYR A 64 -10.04 -17.56 -13.20
N THR A 65 -10.32 -16.28 -13.24
CA THR A 65 -11.14 -15.61 -12.21
C THR A 65 -12.61 -16.02 -12.21
N ASN A 66 -13.10 -16.63 -13.31
CA ASN A 66 -14.46 -17.19 -13.43
C ASN A 66 -14.58 -18.65 -12.98
N GLU A 67 -13.45 -19.31 -12.65
CA GLU A 67 -13.48 -20.68 -12.11
C GLU A 67 -14.21 -20.73 -10.77
N ARG A 68 -14.92 -21.83 -10.52
CA ARG A 68 -15.61 -22.08 -9.27
C ARG A 68 -14.73 -22.82 -8.28
N LEU A 69 -14.69 -22.33 -7.07
CA LEU A 69 -13.91 -22.89 -5.98
C LEU A 69 -14.55 -24.17 -5.44
N CYS A 70 -13.70 -25.12 -5.08
CA CYS A 70 -14.08 -26.33 -4.37
C CYS A 70 -13.51 -26.31 -2.94
N LYS A 71 -14.16 -27.02 -2.03
CA LYS A 71 -13.67 -27.22 -0.68
C LYS A 71 -12.23 -27.79 -0.70
N ASN A 72 -11.38 -27.25 0.18
CA ASN A 72 -9.95 -27.56 0.30
C ASN A 72 -9.06 -27.07 -0.85
N ASP A 73 -9.56 -26.37 -1.85
CA ASP A 73 -8.68 -25.67 -2.79
C ASP A 73 -7.74 -24.73 -2.04
N LEU A 74 -6.54 -24.57 -2.56
CA LEU A 74 -5.57 -23.57 -2.14
C LEU A 74 -5.49 -22.48 -3.21
N ILE A 75 -5.96 -21.29 -2.89
CA ILE A 75 -5.78 -20.12 -3.76
C ILE A 75 -4.56 -19.37 -3.27
N THR A 76 -3.58 -19.24 -4.16
CA THR A 76 -2.37 -18.44 -3.96
C THR A 76 -2.46 -17.19 -4.80
N VAL A 77 -2.31 -16.03 -4.18
CA VAL A 77 -2.24 -14.74 -4.86
C VAL A 77 -0.83 -14.18 -4.72
N GLN A 78 -0.25 -13.76 -5.84
CA GLN A 78 1.08 -13.15 -5.88
C GLN A 78 0.97 -11.70 -6.32
N ILE A 79 1.20 -10.79 -5.39
CA ILE A 79 1.21 -9.35 -5.64
C ILE A 79 2.64 -8.95 -5.94
N VAL A 80 2.86 -8.40 -7.11
CA VAL A 80 4.17 -7.91 -7.57
C VAL A 80 4.09 -6.40 -7.71
N GLU A 81 4.93 -5.69 -6.97
CA GLU A 81 5.11 -4.25 -7.12
C GLU A 81 6.49 -4.01 -7.70
N ASN A 82 6.54 -3.54 -8.93
CA ASN A 82 7.76 -3.22 -9.68
C ASN A 82 7.78 -1.76 -10.14
N GLU A 83 6.78 -0.99 -9.77
CA GLU A 83 6.63 0.42 -10.09
C GLU A 83 7.10 1.30 -8.94
N CYS A 84 7.56 2.50 -9.26
CA CYS A 84 7.85 3.58 -8.31
C CYS A 84 6.94 4.78 -8.62
N SER A 85 6.69 5.63 -7.62
CA SER A 85 6.01 6.91 -7.86
C SER A 85 6.90 7.84 -8.68
N ASP A 86 6.51 8.12 -9.93
CA ASP A 86 7.36 8.83 -10.93
C ASP A 86 7.64 10.30 -10.59
N ASN A 87 6.77 10.95 -9.81
CA ASN A 87 6.81 12.39 -9.58
C ASN A 87 7.20 12.80 -8.15
N ILE A 88 7.79 11.86 -7.38
CA ILE A 88 8.20 12.10 -6.01
C ILE A 88 9.71 11.86 -5.92
N ALA A 89 10.47 12.94 -5.76
CA ALA A 89 11.91 12.86 -5.61
C ALA A 89 12.28 12.19 -4.26
N PRO A 90 13.20 11.22 -4.23
CA PRO A 90 13.70 10.67 -2.97
C PRO A 90 14.57 11.70 -2.24
N VAL A 91 14.28 11.98 -0.97
CA VAL A 91 15.04 12.90 -0.13
C VAL A 91 15.31 12.23 1.22
N ASN A 92 16.55 12.27 1.67
CA ASN A 92 16.95 11.72 2.97
C ASN A 92 16.47 12.64 4.10
N LEU A 93 15.28 12.33 4.61
CA LEU A 93 14.69 13.01 5.76
C LEU A 93 14.53 12.02 6.91
N PRO A 94 14.58 12.47 8.17
CA PRO A 94 14.39 11.60 9.33
C PRO A 94 12.96 11.01 9.32
N LEU A 95 12.87 9.72 9.61
CA LEU A 95 11.61 8.97 9.76
C LEU A 95 11.55 8.36 11.15
N ASP A 96 10.46 8.64 11.87
CA ASP A 96 10.10 7.96 13.12
C ASP A 96 9.11 6.83 12.77
N ILE A 97 9.63 5.62 12.55
CA ILE A 97 8.85 4.44 12.17
C ILE A 97 8.27 3.82 13.43
N ALA A 98 6.95 4.00 13.63
CA ALA A 98 6.23 3.42 14.76
C ALA A 98 5.93 1.93 14.56
N TYR A 99 5.72 1.49 13.32
CA TYR A 99 5.46 0.09 12.97
C TYR A 99 5.77 -0.16 11.48
N GLU A 100 6.26 -1.34 11.16
CA GLU A 100 6.39 -1.80 9.78
C GLU A 100 6.23 -3.33 9.71
N ASP A 101 5.45 -3.78 8.72
CA ASP A 101 5.35 -5.19 8.32
C ASP A 101 5.40 -5.34 6.79
N ASP A 102 4.95 -6.48 6.26
CA ASP A 102 4.94 -6.71 4.80
C ASP A 102 3.88 -5.88 4.07
N ASP A 103 2.84 -5.42 4.74
CA ASP A 103 1.65 -4.82 4.13
C ASP A 103 1.58 -3.29 4.35
N ILE A 104 2.08 -2.80 5.49
CA ILE A 104 2.00 -1.38 5.88
C ILE A 104 3.30 -0.86 6.52
N ILE A 105 3.46 0.46 6.48
CA ILE A 105 4.37 1.20 7.35
C ILE A 105 3.59 2.31 8.04
N VAL A 106 3.81 2.48 9.34
CA VAL A 106 3.20 3.53 10.17
C VAL A 106 4.28 4.47 10.64
N ILE A 107 4.14 5.74 10.32
CA ILE A 107 5.10 6.78 10.67
C ILE A 107 4.48 7.72 11.69
N ASN A 108 5.20 8.01 12.76
CA ASN A 108 4.90 9.15 13.63
C ASN A 108 5.39 10.42 12.94
N LYS A 109 4.51 11.04 12.15
CA LYS A 109 4.84 12.20 11.33
C LYS A 109 5.19 13.40 12.22
N PRO A 110 6.36 14.03 12.04
CA PRO A 110 6.73 15.21 12.79
C PRO A 110 5.91 16.45 12.37
N PHE A 111 6.04 17.52 13.16
CA PHE A 111 5.63 18.86 12.78
C PHE A 111 6.38 19.37 11.54
N ASP A 112 5.81 20.30 10.80
CA ASP A 112 6.39 20.95 9.63
C ASP A 112 6.75 19.99 8.47
N MET A 113 6.06 18.84 8.37
CA MET A 113 6.23 17.86 7.29
C MET A 113 4.89 17.60 6.60
N PRO A 114 4.67 18.09 5.36
CA PRO A 114 3.49 17.72 4.56
C PRO A 114 3.48 16.22 4.23
N ALA A 115 2.30 15.63 4.07
CA ALA A 115 2.19 14.23 3.68
C ALA A 115 2.59 14.01 2.21
N HIS A 116 2.26 14.95 1.32
CA HIS A 116 2.52 14.87 -0.12
C HIS A 116 3.21 16.13 -0.64
N PRO A 117 3.98 16.02 -1.75
CA PRO A 117 4.46 17.19 -2.48
C PRO A 117 3.30 18.06 -2.96
N SER A 118 3.49 19.37 -2.88
CA SER A 118 2.54 20.39 -3.33
C SER A 118 3.29 21.65 -3.76
N ALA A 119 2.59 22.65 -4.31
CA ALA A 119 3.19 23.92 -4.65
C ALA A 119 3.92 24.53 -3.43
N GLY A 120 5.23 24.79 -3.59
CA GLY A 120 6.09 25.30 -2.52
C GLY A 120 6.63 24.26 -1.51
N ASN A 121 6.25 22.97 -1.64
CA ASN A 121 6.75 21.87 -0.80
C ASN A 121 7.02 20.65 -1.69
N HIS A 122 8.21 20.61 -2.32
CA HIS A 122 8.53 19.58 -3.30
C HIS A 122 9.43 18.48 -2.76
N ASP A 123 10.21 18.75 -1.70
CA ASP A 123 11.34 17.93 -1.22
C ASP A 123 11.38 17.71 0.29
N ASN A 124 10.42 18.24 1.06
CA ASN A 124 10.35 18.11 2.51
C ASN A 124 9.12 17.33 3.01
N THR A 125 8.61 16.38 2.22
CA THR A 125 7.37 15.67 2.55
C THR A 125 7.62 14.25 3.02
N LEU A 126 6.65 13.67 3.73
CA LEU A 126 6.68 12.26 4.13
C LEU A 126 6.86 11.33 2.90
N ALA A 127 6.25 11.68 1.77
CA ALA A 127 6.40 10.92 0.54
C ALA A 127 7.86 10.89 0.05
N ASN A 128 8.57 12.05 0.08
CA ASN A 128 9.98 12.12 -0.30
C ASN A 128 10.86 11.25 0.61
N ALA A 129 10.60 11.31 1.93
CA ALA A 129 11.34 10.52 2.92
C ALA A 129 11.17 9.01 2.69
N LEU A 130 9.94 8.55 2.42
CA LEU A 130 9.66 7.13 2.16
C LEU A 130 10.20 6.67 0.81
N MET A 131 10.18 7.51 -0.22
CA MET A 131 10.84 7.19 -1.50
C MET A 131 12.35 6.96 -1.30
N TYR A 132 13.01 7.77 -0.47
CA TYR A 132 14.41 7.57 -0.13
C TYR A 132 14.63 6.30 0.71
N TYR A 133 13.79 6.07 1.74
CA TYR A 133 13.89 4.92 2.63
C TYR A 133 13.83 3.58 1.88
N TYR A 134 12.87 3.40 0.97
CA TYR A 134 12.77 2.19 0.16
C TYR A 134 13.79 2.16 -0.97
N GLY A 135 14.07 3.29 -1.60
CA GLY A 135 15.09 3.40 -2.65
C GLY A 135 16.49 3.02 -2.16
N SER A 136 16.86 3.41 -0.93
CA SER A 136 18.14 3.02 -0.32
C SER A 136 18.29 1.51 -0.07
N GLN A 137 17.14 0.79 -0.02
CA GLN A 137 17.07 -0.67 0.09
C GLN A 137 16.94 -1.36 -1.28
N ASN A 138 17.02 -0.62 -2.39
CA ASN A 138 16.75 -1.10 -3.75
C ASN A 138 15.35 -1.74 -3.91
N LYS A 139 14.36 -1.24 -3.17
CA LYS A 139 12.97 -1.70 -3.25
C LYS A 139 12.14 -0.69 -4.04
N PRO A 140 11.34 -1.14 -5.03
CA PRO A 140 10.37 -0.27 -5.68
C PRO A 140 9.31 0.14 -4.67
N PHE A 141 8.83 1.38 -4.76
CA PHE A 141 7.83 1.87 -3.83
C PHE A 141 6.88 2.85 -4.51
N VAL A 142 5.58 2.56 -4.39
CA VAL A 142 4.51 3.48 -4.75
C VAL A 142 3.90 4.04 -3.48
N TYR A 143 3.98 5.33 -3.30
CA TYR A 143 3.47 6.00 -2.11
C TYR A 143 1.94 5.98 -2.05
N ARG A 144 1.37 5.26 -1.08
CA ARG A 144 -0.08 5.10 -0.87
C ARG A 144 -0.45 5.46 0.56
N CYS A 145 -0.61 6.74 0.81
CA CYS A 145 -0.99 7.28 2.12
C CYS A 145 -2.48 7.00 2.39
N ILE A 146 -2.78 6.34 3.50
CA ILE A 146 -4.14 5.93 3.88
C ILE A 146 -4.87 7.04 4.62
N ASN A 147 -4.17 7.73 5.53
CA ASN A 147 -4.69 8.88 6.26
C ASN A 147 -3.69 10.02 6.18
N ARG A 148 -4.14 11.19 5.75
CA ARG A 148 -3.29 12.38 5.73
C ARG A 148 -3.43 13.15 7.02
N LEU A 149 -2.31 13.66 7.50
CA LEU A 149 -2.24 14.71 8.51
C LEU A 149 -1.76 15.99 7.82
N ASP A 150 -2.25 17.13 8.28
CA ASP A 150 -1.78 18.42 7.78
C ASP A 150 -0.30 18.64 8.13
N ARG A 151 0.34 19.61 7.49
CA ARG A 151 1.77 19.92 7.68
C ARG A 151 2.13 20.03 9.16
N ASP A 152 1.35 20.80 9.89
CA ASP A 152 1.62 21.16 11.28
C ASP A 152 0.94 20.23 12.31
N THR A 153 0.25 19.19 11.83
CA THR A 153 -0.31 18.14 12.67
C THR A 153 0.68 16.99 12.79
N THR A 154 1.02 16.62 14.03
CA THR A 154 1.88 15.46 14.32
C THR A 154 1.06 14.20 14.57
N GLY A 155 1.70 13.03 14.50
CA GLY A 155 1.09 11.77 14.87
C GLY A 155 1.11 10.70 13.77
N LEU A 156 0.33 9.64 13.96
CA LEU A 156 0.44 8.42 13.17
C LEU A 156 -0.18 8.57 11.78
N THR A 157 0.63 8.26 10.77
CA THR A 157 0.24 8.17 9.36
C THR A 157 0.51 6.76 8.86
N ILE A 158 -0.50 6.13 8.30
CA ILE A 158 -0.43 4.78 7.72
C ILE A 158 -0.18 4.91 6.22
N VAL A 159 0.81 4.19 5.73
CA VAL A 159 1.12 4.09 4.29
C VAL A 159 1.11 2.62 3.89
N ALA A 160 0.36 2.28 2.85
CA ALA A 160 0.28 0.93 2.35
C ALA A 160 1.46 0.62 1.41
N LYS A 161 2.07 -0.54 1.57
CA LYS A 161 3.26 -0.96 0.81
C LYS A 161 2.92 -1.53 -0.56
N HIS A 162 1.68 -2.02 -0.75
CA HIS A 162 1.20 -2.55 -2.02
C HIS A 162 -0.28 -2.24 -2.26
N ALA A 163 -0.73 -2.44 -3.49
CA ALA A 163 -2.06 -2.04 -3.95
C ALA A 163 -3.21 -2.74 -3.19
N LEU A 164 -3.05 -4.00 -2.77
CA LEU A 164 -4.08 -4.71 -2.00
C LEU A 164 -4.27 -4.08 -0.62
N ALA A 165 -3.19 -3.87 0.13
CA ALA A 165 -3.25 -3.20 1.44
C ALA A 165 -3.88 -1.81 1.30
N GLY A 166 -3.50 -1.05 0.25
CA GLY A 166 -4.11 0.25 -0.06
C GLY A 166 -5.61 0.17 -0.30
N GLY A 167 -6.06 -0.85 -1.03
CA GLY A 167 -7.48 -1.08 -1.30
C GLY A 167 -8.28 -1.44 -0.06
N ILE A 168 -7.77 -2.38 0.75
CA ILE A 168 -8.42 -2.81 2.00
C ILE A 168 -8.53 -1.65 2.99
N LEU A 169 -7.42 -0.95 3.23
CA LEU A 169 -7.37 0.16 4.19
C LEU A 169 -8.16 1.37 3.70
N GLY A 170 -8.13 1.68 2.40
CA GLY A 170 -8.95 2.73 1.82
C GLY A 170 -10.46 2.46 2.01
N ASN A 171 -10.90 1.22 1.81
CA ASN A 171 -12.27 0.80 2.11
C ASN A 171 -12.60 0.90 3.61
N ALA A 172 -11.67 0.53 4.49
CA ALA A 172 -11.86 0.65 5.94
C ALA A 172 -12.01 2.12 6.38
N VAL A 173 -11.23 3.04 5.79
CA VAL A 173 -11.39 4.48 6.02
C VAL A 173 -12.76 4.97 5.52
N ALA A 174 -13.16 4.59 4.31
CA ALA A 174 -14.43 4.99 3.72
C ALA A 174 -15.64 4.51 4.56
N LYS A 175 -15.55 3.31 5.14
CA LYS A 175 -16.55 2.74 6.05
C LYS A 175 -16.44 3.24 7.49
N ARG A 176 -15.50 4.16 7.77
CA ARG A 176 -15.20 4.65 9.12
C ARG A 176 -14.82 3.55 10.13
N ALA A 177 -14.24 2.45 9.65
CA ALA A 177 -13.75 1.36 10.50
C ALA A 177 -12.39 1.67 11.14
N ILE A 178 -11.66 2.65 10.60
CA ILE A 178 -10.43 3.17 11.20
C ILE A 178 -10.80 4.42 11.99
N HIS A 179 -10.68 4.34 13.31
CA HIS A 179 -10.94 5.45 14.22
C HIS A 179 -9.68 6.28 14.42
N ARG A 180 -9.85 7.62 14.46
CA ARG A 180 -8.77 8.57 14.66
C ARG A 180 -9.07 9.40 15.91
N THR A 181 -8.11 9.48 16.82
CA THR A 181 -8.18 10.30 18.03
C THR A 181 -7.16 11.41 17.92
N TYR A 182 -7.57 12.62 18.21
CA TYR A 182 -6.70 13.80 18.22
C TYR A 182 -6.73 14.48 19.58
N TYR A 183 -5.58 14.99 19.98
CA TYR A 183 -5.44 15.88 21.13
C TYR A 183 -5.12 17.28 20.64
N ALA A 184 -5.84 18.28 21.13
CA ALA A 184 -5.62 19.67 20.79
C ALA A 184 -5.59 20.54 22.06
N VAL A 185 -4.70 21.50 22.07
CA VAL A 185 -4.68 22.56 23.10
C VAL A 185 -5.39 23.77 22.53
N CYS A 186 -6.46 24.20 23.21
CA CYS A 186 -7.25 25.35 22.80
C CYS A 186 -7.12 26.48 23.86
N SER A 187 -7.12 27.73 23.41
CA SER A 187 -7.24 28.90 24.29
C SER A 187 -8.71 29.26 24.48
N GLY A 188 -9.13 29.60 25.70
CA GLY A 188 -10.49 29.94 26.05
C GLY A 188 -11.32 28.77 26.59
N CYS A 189 -12.63 28.98 26.74
CA CYS A 189 -13.57 27.94 27.15
C CYS A 189 -14.08 27.25 25.87
N THR A 190 -13.91 25.94 25.78
CA THR A 190 -14.58 25.12 24.79
C THR A 190 -16.03 24.85 25.22
N PRO A 191 -17.02 24.92 24.34
CA PRO A 191 -18.40 24.63 24.67
C PRO A 191 -18.62 23.18 25.09
#